data_e34cdc355540e92019471f6e35426098
#
_entry.id   e34cdc355540e92019471f6e35426098
#
_cell.length_a   1.000
_cell.length_b   1.000
_cell.length_c   1.000
_cell.angle_alpha   90.00
_cell.angle_beta   90.00
_cell.angle_gamma   90.00
#
_symmetry.space_group_name_H-M   'P 1'
#
loop_
_entity.id
_entity.type
_entity.pdbx_description
1 polymer ?
#
loop_
_entity_poly.entity_id
_entity_poly.type
_entity_poly.pdbx_seq_one_letter_code
_entity_poly.pdbx_strand_id
1 'polypeptide(L)'
;MSLFRRNKNNNKPVVRQIIDFIPRHLLKKCIKNYQSDKYCSKYKTYDQLVALLFGQLCKCSTLEDISVGIGVSEIFIKDLGLSQSPAKSTMSDGNKKRNYQVFELLYNELLKYYSSSLSSHTNQIVVEEVKNETILIRDSTTISLCLSMFDWAKFRTAKGGIKIHTQWDEAMMLPNLVCIGEAKTSDSKGFEQVVFSKGTIIIEDKGYWDFSVMNARIKAFNVFVTRIKESTVYEVIEELDLPDGEDEHILIDELIRFTSATAAKSGMDKEILRRVVVYNEVENTTIEVITNNTQWKASTIAALYKRRWDIETFFKLLKQNLNVKTFIGTSPNAVKSQIFVALIAYLLLELMRRAKALGKPAFSNFVEKIRICLCYYLTLDYVIKRIQPYARKILKTQSEINFDAEPRLF
;
A
#
# COMPACT_ATOMS: atom_id res chain seq x y z
N MET A 1 -22.48 3.88 9.36
CA MET A 1 -22.47 3.01 10.57
C MET A 1 -21.29 3.40 11.45
N SER A 2 -21.49 3.70 12.74
CA SER A 2 -20.35 3.98 13.64
C SER A 2 -19.53 2.70 13.80
N LEU A 3 -18.28 2.69 13.33
CA LEU A 3 -17.32 1.61 13.50
C LEU A 3 -17.04 1.29 14.99
N PHE A 4 -17.36 2.24 15.87
CA PHE A 4 -17.18 2.13 17.32
C PHE A 4 -18.56 2.06 18.00
N ARG A 5 -19.23 0.88 17.99
CA ARG A 5 -20.35 0.64 18.89
C ARG A 5 -19.83 0.73 20.34
N ARG A 6 -20.44 1.55 21.17
CA ARG A 6 -20.20 1.61 22.63
C ARG A 6 -20.47 0.23 23.24
N ASN A 7 -19.45 -0.62 23.29
CA ASN A 7 -19.48 -1.77 24.18
C ASN A 7 -19.16 -1.28 25.60
N LYS A 8 -20.15 -1.25 26.47
CA LYS A 8 -20.06 -0.73 27.85
C LYS A 8 -19.09 -1.51 28.76
N ASN A 9 -18.57 -2.67 28.34
CA ASN A 9 -17.68 -3.54 29.12
C ASN A 9 -16.45 -3.96 28.33
N ASN A 10 -15.62 -2.99 27.90
CA ASN A 10 -14.36 -3.31 27.24
C ASN A 10 -13.20 -3.35 28.24
N ASN A 11 -13.17 -4.42 29.04
CA ASN A 11 -12.03 -4.79 29.89
C ASN A 11 -11.00 -5.60 29.08
N LYS A 12 -10.72 -5.21 27.82
CA LYS A 12 -9.77 -5.89 26.94
C LYS A 12 -8.63 -4.94 26.58
N PRO A 13 -7.40 -5.45 26.42
CA PRO A 13 -6.28 -4.62 25.99
C PRO A 13 -6.53 -4.03 24.59
N VAL A 14 -5.94 -2.86 24.31
CA VAL A 14 -6.13 -2.12 23.06
C VAL A 14 -5.79 -3.00 21.85
N VAL A 15 -4.72 -3.77 21.92
CA VAL A 15 -4.33 -4.70 20.85
C VAL A 15 -5.43 -5.71 20.51
N ARG A 16 -6.14 -6.22 21.51
CA ARG A 16 -7.27 -7.12 21.29
C ARG A 16 -8.43 -6.41 20.61
N GLN A 17 -8.73 -5.19 21.00
CA GLN A 17 -9.77 -4.40 20.36
C GLN A 17 -9.45 -4.12 18.89
N ILE A 18 -8.16 -3.94 18.53
CA ILE A 18 -7.71 -3.83 17.13
C ILE A 18 -7.95 -5.15 16.38
N ILE A 19 -7.60 -6.29 16.97
CA ILE A 19 -7.81 -7.61 16.37
C ILE A 19 -9.32 -7.89 16.18
N ASP A 20 -10.17 -7.41 17.06
CA ASP A 20 -11.65 -7.59 16.98
C ASP A 20 -12.26 -6.87 15.75
N PHE A 21 -11.54 -5.96 15.05
CA PHE A 21 -11.95 -5.46 13.73
C PHE A 21 -11.86 -6.52 12.63
N ILE A 22 -11.23 -7.66 12.86
CA ILE A 22 -11.23 -8.76 11.93
C ILE A 22 -12.49 -9.60 12.16
N PRO A 23 -13.49 -9.58 11.25
CA PRO A 23 -14.71 -10.36 11.41
C PRO A 23 -14.40 -11.86 11.43
N ARG A 24 -14.85 -12.53 12.47
CA ARG A 24 -14.57 -13.97 12.68
C ARG A 24 -15.03 -14.85 11.51
N HIS A 25 -16.12 -14.48 10.84
CA HIS A 25 -16.63 -15.25 9.70
C HIS A 25 -15.70 -15.17 8.48
N LEU A 26 -15.04 -14.02 8.24
CA LEU A 26 -14.06 -13.89 7.16
C LEU A 26 -12.81 -14.75 7.42
N LEU A 27 -12.28 -14.70 8.63
CA LEU A 27 -11.15 -15.58 9.00
C LEU A 27 -11.53 -17.07 8.87
N LYS A 28 -12.71 -17.47 9.34
CA LYS A 28 -13.20 -18.86 9.18
C LYS A 28 -13.32 -19.25 7.71
N LYS A 29 -13.79 -18.36 6.83
CA LYS A 29 -13.83 -18.58 5.37
C LYS A 29 -12.44 -18.84 4.82
N CYS A 30 -11.44 -18.03 5.19
CA CYS A 30 -10.06 -18.17 4.73
C CYS A 30 -9.42 -19.50 5.22
N ILE A 31 -9.64 -19.84 6.49
CA ILE A 31 -9.18 -21.10 7.09
C ILE A 31 -9.77 -22.30 6.33
N LYS A 32 -11.06 -22.26 6.02
CA LYS A 32 -11.74 -23.34 5.28
C LYS A 32 -11.18 -23.47 3.86
N ASN A 33 -10.97 -22.37 3.15
CA ASN A 33 -10.44 -22.37 1.78
C ASN A 33 -9.07 -23.05 1.67
N TYR A 34 -8.18 -22.71 2.59
CA TYR A 34 -6.81 -23.25 2.57
C TYR A 34 -6.59 -24.43 3.51
N GLN A 35 -7.64 -24.91 4.19
CA GLN A 35 -7.55 -25.98 5.19
C GLN A 35 -6.38 -25.74 6.18
N SER A 36 -6.12 -24.48 6.53
CA SER A 36 -4.89 -24.05 7.21
C SER A 36 -4.79 -24.54 8.66
N ASP A 37 -5.88 -25.03 9.25
CA ASP A 37 -5.93 -25.66 10.57
C ASP A 37 -5.97 -27.19 10.51
N LYS A 38 -5.89 -27.80 9.29
CA LYS A 38 -5.84 -29.27 9.15
C LYS A 38 -4.58 -29.81 9.84
N TYR A 39 -4.76 -30.80 10.66
CA TYR A 39 -3.71 -31.41 11.47
C TYR A 39 -3.05 -30.48 12.50
N CYS A 40 -3.64 -29.33 12.82
CA CYS A 40 -3.17 -28.41 13.84
C CYS A 40 -3.97 -28.59 15.13
N SER A 41 -3.34 -29.14 16.19
CA SER A 41 -3.97 -29.32 17.49
C SER A 41 -3.89 -28.09 18.41
N LYS A 42 -2.69 -27.52 18.57
CA LYS A 42 -2.41 -26.50 19.60
C LYS A 42 -2.20 -25.09 19.07
N TYR A 43 -1.68 -24.92 17.84
CA TYR A 43 -1.36 -23.62 17.25
C TYR A 43 -2.08 -23.46 15.92
N LYS A 44 -3.25 -22.85 15.98
CA LYS A 44 -4.15 -22.66 14.83
C LYS A 44 -3.83 -21.36 14.07
N THR A 45 -4.48 -21.19 12.92
CA THR A 45 -4.32 -19.98 12.09
C THR A 45 -4.66 -18.70 12.86
N TYR A 46 -5.67 -18.74 13.74
CA TYR A 46 -6.00 -17.61 14.60
C TYR A 46 -4.83 -17.25 15.53
N ASP A 47 -4.21 -18.24 16.16
CA ASP A 47 -3.10 -18.03 17.09
C ASP A 47 -1.90 -17.43 16.38
N GLN A 48 -1.61 -17.91 15.15
CA GLN A 48 -0.56 -17.33 14.30
C GLN A 48 -0.87 -15.90 13.89
N LEU A 49 -2.12 -15.60 13.49
CA LEU A 49 -2.53 -14.26 13.13
C LEU A 49 -2.36 -13.29 14.30
N VAL A 50 -2.81 -13.68 15.50
CA VAL A 50 -2.66 -12.88 16.73
C VAL A 50 -1.20 -12.65 17.07
N ALA A 51 -0.37 -13.69 17.03
CA ALA A 51 1.06 -13.59 17.32
C ALA A 51 1.79 -12.65 16.33
N LEU A 52 1.53 -12.81 15.04
CA LEU A 52 2.15 -11.97 14.01
C LEU A 52 1.64 -10.52 14.06
N LEU A 53 0.34 -10.29 14.29
CA LEU A 53 -0.21 -8.94 14.46
C LEU A 53 0.37 -8.26 15.71
N PHE A 54 0.46 -8.97 16.83
CA PHE A 54 1.11 -8.46 18.04
C PHE A 54 2.56 -8.07 17.73
N GLY A 55 3.31 -8.95 17.07
CA GLY A 55 4.68 -8.68 16.65
C GLY A 55 4.83 -7.44 15.76
N GLN A 56 3.91 -7.25 14.80
CA GLN A 56 3.89 -6.06 13.93
C GLN A 56 3.56 -4.78 14.71
N LEU A 57 2.52 -4.82 15.52
CA LEU A 57 2.03 -3.64 16.25
C LEU A 57 3.01 -3.21 17.34
N CYS A 58 3.61 -4.17 18.07
CA CYS A 58 4.61 -3.91 19.13
C CYS A 58 6.04 -3.73 18.60
N LYS A 59 6.28 -3.90 17.29
CA LYS A 59 7.63 -3.92 16.67
C LYS A 59 8.58 -4.95 17.29
N CYS A 60 8.08 -6.14 17.61
CA CYS A 60 8.92 -7.25 18.07
C CYS A 60 9.94 -7.64 16.99
N SER A 61 11.20 -7.79 17.37
CA SER A 61 12.28 -8.12 16.45
C SER A 61 12.50 -9.63 16.30
N THR A 62 12.04 -10.42 17.26
CA THR A 62 12.21 -11.88 17.30
C THR A 62 10.90 -12.59 17.66
N LEU A 63 10.84 -13.91 17.38
CA LEU A 63 9.74 -14.76 17.87
C LEU A 63 9.75 -14.87 19.40
N GLU A 64 10.92 -14.73 20.03
CA GLU A 64 11.08 -14.70 21.48
C GLU A 64 10.35 -13.50 22.08
N ASP A 65 10.56 -12.30 21.50
CA ASP A 65 9.89 -11.07 21.95
C ASP A 65 8.37 -11.21 21.89
N ILE A 66 7.85 -11.87 20.84
CA ILE A 66 6.41 -12.14 20.71
C ILE A 66 5.93 -13.09 21.80
N SER A 67 6.69 -14.17 22.03
CA SER A 67 6.36 -15.18 23.06
C SER A 67 6.33 -14.57 24.46
N VAL A 68 7.36 -13.81 24.81
CA VAL A 68 7.47 -13.11 26.10
C VAL A 68 6.38 -12.05 26.24
N GLY A 69 6.19 -11.19 25.24
CA GLY A 69 5.22 -10.11 25.29
C GLY A 69 3.78 -10.61 25.42
N ILE A 70 3.40 -11.69 24.76
CA ILE A 70 2.08 -12.35 24.93
C ILE A 70 2.02 -13.08 26.28
N GLY A 71 3.14 -13.67 26.73
CA GLY A 71 3.22 -14.50 27.92
C GLY A 71 3.26 -13.76 29.25
N VAL A 72 3.26 -12.43 29.25
CA VAL A 72 3.39 -11.61 30.47
C VAL A 72 2.34 -11.95 31.55
N SER A 73 1.13 -12.33 31.15
CA SER A 73 0.04 -12.61 32.09
C SER A 73 -0.95 -13.59 31.49
N GLU A 74 -1.44 -14.52 32.30
CA GLU A 74 -2.50 -15.47 31.91
C GLU A 74 -3.79 -14.73 31.48
N ILE A 75 -4.11 -13.62 32.15
CA ILE A 75 -5.27 -12.80 31.81
C ILE A 75 -5.09 -12.22 30.40
N PHE A 76 -3.90 -11.68 30.10
CA PHE A 76 -3.59 -11.11 28.79
C PHE A 76 -3.69 -12.16 27.68
N ILE A 77 -3.15 -13.39 27.90
CA ILE A 77 -3.27 -14.51 26.97
C ILE A 77 -4.74 -14.82 26.67
N LYS A 78 -5.57 -14.97 27.72
CA LYS A 78 -7.00 -15.26 27.59
C LYS A 78 -7.74 -14.12 26.87
N ASP A 79 -7.41 -12.87 27.17
CA ASP A 79 -8.03 -11.70 26.54
C ASP A 79 -7.65 -11.59 25.06
N LEU A 80 -6.46 -12.04 24.67
CA LEU A 80 -6.10 -12.20 23.25
C LEU A 80 -6.87 -13.35 22.57
N GLY A 81 -7.57 -14.17 23.33
CA GLY A 81 -8.31 -15.35 22.84
C GLY A 81 -7.40 -16.54 22.54
N LEU A 82 -6.26 -16.60 23.18
CA LEU A 82 -5.28 -17.69 23.10
C LEU A 82 -5.44 -18.63 24.28
N SER A 83 -5.10 -19.92 24.11
CA SER A 83 -5.08 -20.89 25.19
C SER A 83 -3.79 -20.84 26.02
N GLN A 84 -2.69 -20.46 25.36
CA GLN A 84 -1.37 -20.28 25.96
C GLN A 84 -0.52 -19.33 25.12
N SER A 85 0.56 -18.80 25.69
CA SER A 85 1.55 -18.06 24.88
C SER A 85 2.23 -19.00 23.90
N PRO A 86 2.30 -18.67 22.61
CA PRO A 86 2.90 -19.54 21.62
C PRO A 86 4.43 -19.58 21.79
N ALA A 87 5.01 -20.77 21.94
CA ALA A 87 6.45 -20.95 22.02
C ALA A 87 7.14 -20.60 20.69
N LYS A 88 8.38 -20.11 20.76
CA LYS A 88 9.21 -19.73 19.61
C LYS A 88 9.29 -20.83 18.54
N SER A 89 9.54 -22.09 18.95
CA SER A 89 9.61 -23.23 18.04
C SER A 89 8.28 -23.47 17.33
N THR A 90 7.17 -23.41 18.05
CA THR A 90 5.80 -23.58 17.52
C THR A 90 5.46 -22.50 16.50
N MET A 91 5.81 -21.23 16.78
CA MET A 91 5.64 -20.11 15.84
C MET A 91 6.52 -20.31 14.60
N SER A 92 7.78 -20.71 14.77
CA SER A 92 8.69 -20.96 13.64
C SER A 92 8.14 -22.04 12.71
N ASP A 93 7.66 -23.14 13.26
CA ASP A 93 7.07 -24.24 12.50
C ASP A 93 5.77 -23.80 11.79
N GLY A 94 4.90 -23.09 12.48
CA GLY A 94 3.68 -22.52 11.89
C GLY A 94 4.00 -21.59 10.72
N ASN A 95 4.99 -20.72 10.86
CA ASN A 95 5.42 -19.79 9.83
C ASN A 95 6.03 -20.48 8.60
N LYS A 96 6.68 -21.62 8.78
CA LYS A 96 7.21 -22.43 7.67
C LYS A 96 6.12 -23.21 6.92
N LYS A 97 5.20 -23.86 7.66
CA LYS A 97 4.30 -24.91 7.14
C LYS A 97 2.94 -24.37 6.69
N ARG A 98 2.35 -23.40 7.41
CA ARG A 98 1.01 -22.88 7.09
C ARG A 98 1.07 -21.96 5.88
N ASN A 99 0.28 -22.25 4.85
CA ASN A 99 0.25 -21.50 3.61
C ASN A 99 -0.08 -20.03 3.85
N TYR A 100 0.82 -19.12 3.44
CA TYR A 100 0.67 -17.67 3.57
C TYR A 100 -0.58 -17.12 2.87
N GLN A 101 -1.08 -17.80 1.85
CA GLN A 101 -2.25 -17.38 1.08
C GLN A 101 -3.51 -17.27 1.95
N VAL A 102 -3.55 -17.89 3.12
CA VAL A 102 -4.63 -17.67 4.09
C VAL A 102 -4.69 -16.21 4.55
N PHE A 103 -3.54 -15.57 4.75
CA PHE A 103 -3.46 -14.17 5.14
C PHE A 103 -3.62 -13.21 3.95
N GLU A 104 -3.16 -13.61 2.77
CA GLU A 104 -3.44 -12.91 1.51
C GLU A 104 -4.95 -12.83 1.25
N LEU A 105 -5.64 -13.96 1.31
CA LEU A 105 -7.10 -13.99 1.15
C LEU A 105 -7.80 -13.16 2.25
N LEU A 106 -7.33 -13.25 3.50
CA LEU A 106 -7.90 -12.47 4.59
C LEU A 106 -7.76 -10.97 4.34
N TYR A 107 -6.60 -10.51 3.87
CA TYR A 107 -6.38 -9.12 3.49
C TYR A 107 -7.40 -8.67 2.43
N ASN A 108 -7.54 -9.44 1.36
CA ASN A 108 -8.46 -9.12 0.26
C ASN A 108 -9.95 -9.13 0.71
N GLU A 109 -10.35 -10.07 1.58
CA GLU A 109 -11.69 -10.11 2.14
C GLU A 109 -11.97 -8.92 3.07
N LEU A 110 -10.97 -8.47 3.85
CA LEU A 110 -11.08 -7.28 4.69
C LEU A 110 -11.20 -6.00 3.86
N LEU A 111 -10.44 -5.86 2.76
CA LEU A 111 -10.59 -4.74 1.83
C LEU A 111 -12.01 -4.66 1.28
N LYS A 112 -12.56 -5.80 0.81
CA LYS A 112 -13.94 -5.86 0.31
C LYS A 112 -14.96 -5.52 1.40
N TYR A 113 -14.77 -6.06 2.60
CA TYR A 113 -15.68 -5.83 3.73
C TYR A 113 -15.74 -4.37 4.17
N TYR A 114 -14.61 -3.68 4.13
CA TYR A 114 -14.49 -2.29 4.56
C TYR A 114 -14.47 -1.27 3.40
N SER A 115 -14.67 -1.68 2.17
CA SER A 115 -14.55 -0.82 0.97
C SER A 115 -15.38 0.47 1.10
N SER A 116 -16.66 0.38 1.47
CA SER A 116 -17.54 1.54 1.64
C SER A 116 -17.06 2.51 2.74
N SER A 117 -16.53 1.97 3.84
CA SER A 117 -15.98 2.78 4.94
C SER A 117 -14.66 3.45 4.56
N LEU A 118 -13.89 2.82 3.68
CA LEU A 118 -12.60 3.33 3.21
C LEU A 118 -12.78 4.46 2.20
N SER A 119 -13.66 4.27 1.22
CA SER A 119 -13.91 5.25 0.16
C SER A 119 -14.64 6.50 0.65
N SER A 120 -15.51 6.39 1.65
CA SER A 120 -16.30 7.52 2.16
C SER A 120 -15.49 8.58 2.94
N HIS A 121 -14.25 8.30 3.27
CA HIS A 121 -13.40 9.19 4.09
C HIS A 121 -12.23 9.81 3.32
N THR A 122 -12.17 9.61 2.02
CA THR A 122 -11.14 10.21 1.16
C THR A 122 -11.62 11.56 0.68
N ASN A 123 -11.08 12.65 1.27
CA ASN A 123 -11.10 13.97 0.62
C ASN A 123 -10.07 13.94 -0.50
N GLN A 124 -10.45 13.41 -1.64
CA GLN A 124 -9.62 13.47 -2.82
C GLN A 124 -9.66 14.88 -3.37
N ILE A 125 -8.50 15.41 -3.70
CA ILE A 125 -8.42 16.48 -4.70
C ILE A 125 -8.72 15.76 -6.01
N VAL A 126 -10.00 15.73 -6.34
CA VAL A 126 -10.46 15.09 -7.55
C VAL A 126 -10.22 16.07 -8.67
N VAL A 127 -9.39 15.68 -9.62
CA VAL A 127 -9.39 16.36 -10.91
C VAL A 127 -10.76 16.09 -11.54
N GLU A 128 -11.51 17.16 -11.80
CA GLU A 128 -12.94 17.07 -12.18
C GLU A 128 -13.16 16.16 -13.39
N GLU A 129 -12.22 16.20 -14.37
CA GLU A 129 -12.30 15.39 -15.59
C GLU A 129 -12.26 13.88 -15.35
N VAL A 130 -11.72 13.40 -14.22
CA VAL A 130 -11.52 11.97 -13.93
C VAL A 130 -12.14 11.52 -12.62
N LYS A 131 -13.01 12.34 -12.02
CA LYS A 131 -13.59 12.08 -10.69
C LYS A 131 -14.39 10.80 -10.57
N ASN A 132 -14.94 10.30 -11.67
CA ASN A 132 -15.75 9.08 -11.69
C ASN A 132 -15.00 7.87 -12.23
N GLU A 133 -13.74 8.04 -12.59
CA GLU A 133 -12.93 6.97 -13.17
C GLU A 133 -12.25 6.13 -12.11
N THR A 134 -12.00 4.87 -12.44
CA THR A 134 -11.17 4.00 -11.62
C THR A 134 -9.71 4.30 -11.87
N ILE A 135 -9.00 4.82 -10.86
CA ILE A 135 -7.57 5.16 -10.96
C ILE A 135 -6.77 4.14 -10.15
N LEU A 136 -5.85 3.47 -10.81
CA LEU A 136 -4.95 2.48 -10.22
C LEU A 136 -3.50 2.92 -10.45
N ILE A 137 -2.74 2.96 -9.36
CA ILE A 137 -1.31 3.29 -9.41
C ILE A 137 -0.52 2.00 -9.19
N ARG A 138 0.48 1.75 -10.01
CA ARG A 138 1.35 0.57 -9.90
C ARG A 138 2.79 0.97 -9.67
N ASP A 139 3.38 0.35 -8.67
CA ASP A 139 4.79 0.49 -8.37
C ASP A 139 5.31 -0.74 -7.62
N SER A 140 6.61 -0.84 -7.47
CA SER A 140 7.25 -1.90 -6.73
C SER A 140 8.25 -1.36 -5.72
N THR A 141 8.44 -2.11 -4.65
CA THR A 141 9.50 -1.81 -3.71
C THR A 141 10.34 -3.04 -3.43
N THR A 142 11.66 -2.84 -3.35
CA THR A 142 12.59 -3.91 -2.99
C THR A 142 12.90 -3.85 -1.50
N ILE A 143 12.91 -5.01 -0.86
CA ILE A 143 13.39 -5.21 0.50
C ILE A 143 14.66 -6.04 0.41
N SER A 144 15.79 -5.44 0.80
CA SER A 144 17.09 -6.12 0.82
C SER A 144 17.14 -7.17 1.95
N LEU A 145 17.67 -8.35 1.64
CA LEU A 145 17.81 -9.48 2.55
C LEU A 145 19.27 -9.91 2.65
N CYS A 146 19.67 -10.44 3.80
CA CYS A 146 20.98 -11.07 3.95
C CYS A 146 20.98 -12.45 3.26
N LEU A 147 21.81 -12.63 2.25
CA LEU A 147 21.82 -13.85 1.43
C LEU A 147 22.11 -15.12 2.23
N SER A 148 22.96 -15.03 3.25
CA SER A 148 23.27 -16.17 4.12
C SER A 148 22.09 -16.68 4.95
N MET A 149 21.08 -15.83 5.17
CA MET A 149 19.86 -16.19 5.89
C MET A 149 18.67 -16.49 4.97
N PHE A 150 18.72 -16.01 3.72
CA PHE A 150 17.63 -16.08 2.73
C PHE A 150 18.17 -16.54 1.37
N ASP A 151 18.69 -17.76 1.31
CA ASP A 151 19.35 -18.38 0.15
C ASP A 151 18.45 -18.45 -1.11
N TRP A 152 17.14 -18.52 -0.91
CA TRP A 152 16.13 -18.52 -1.96
C TRP A 152 15.88 -17.15 -2.60
N ALA A 153 16.25 -16.04 -1.94
CA ALA A 153 15.92 -14.68 -2.38
C ALA A 153 17.09 -14.02 -3.15
N LYS A 154 17.64 -14.69 -4.15
CA LYS A 154 18.78 -14.21 -4.93
C LYS A 154 18.44 -12.94 -5.72
N PHE A 155 19.24 -11.88 -5.56
CA PHE A 155 19.07 -10.63 -6.29
C PHE A 155 20.28 -10.25 -7.15
N ARG A 156 21.48 -10.26 -6.56
CA ARG A 156 22.79 -10.03 -7.21
C ARG A 156 23.80 -10.98 -6.58
N THR A 157 25.00 -11.04 -7.13
CA THR A 157 26.06 -11.97 -6.70
C THR A 157 26.31 -11.98 -5.19
N ALA A 158 26.08 -10.85 -4.49
CA ALA A 158 26.35 -10.71 -3.06
C ALA A 158 25.14 -10.24 -2.22
N LYS A 159 23.95 -10.05 -2.82
CA LYS A 159 22.77 -9.51 -2.11
C LYS A 159 21.52 -10.31 -2.41
N GLY A 160 20.75 -10.63 -1.37
CA GLY A 160 19.39 -11.14 -1.48
C GLY A 160 18.37 -10.01 -1.51
N GLY A 161 17.17 -10.29 -1.98
CA GLY A 161 16.06 -9.34 -1.93
C GLY A 161 14.76 -9.93 -2.43
N ILE A 162 13.69 -9.38 -1.94
CA ILE A 162 12.34 -9.61 -2.45
C ILE A 162 11.79 -8.32 -3.03
N LYS A 163 10.99 -8.45 -4.07
CA LYS A 163 10.26 -7.35 -4.69
C LYS A 163 8.77 -7.50 -4.36
N ILE A 164 8.18 -6.42 -3.91
CA ILE A 164 6.75 -6.32 -3.63
C ILE A 164 6.16 -5.41 -4.70
N HIS A 165 5.50 -6.01 -5.69
CA HIS A 165 4.71 -5.28 -6.68
C HIS A 165 3.34 -4.97 -6.08
N THR A 166 2.94 -3.73 -6.16
CA THR A 166 1.73 -3.24 -5.51
C THR A 166 0.89 -2.45 -6.49
N GLN A 167 -0.40 -2.76 -6.53
CA GLN A 167 -1.41 -1.94 -7.17
C GLN A 167 -2.18 -1.20 -6.08
N TRP A 168 -2.17 0.10 -6.17
CA TRP A 168 -2.82 1.03 -5.26
C TRP A 168 -4.15 1.49 -5.87
N ASP A 169 -5.20 1.39 -5.11
CA ASP A 169 -6.51 1.91 -5.48
C ASP A 169 -6.65 3.33 -4.93
N GLU A 170 -6.78 4.29 -5.83
CA GLU A 170 -6.84 5.71 -5.48
C GLU A 170 -8.11 6.05 -4.68
N ALA A 171 -9.24 5.44 -5.01
CA ALA A 171 -10.49 5.67 -4.31
C ALA A 171 -10.46 5.18 -2.86
N MET A 172 -9.79 4.06 -2.61
CA MET A 172 -9.59 3.53 -1.26
C MET A 172 -8.36 4.11 -0.55
N MET A 173 -7.39 4.64 -1.31
CA MET A 173 -6.03 4.99 -0.83
C MET A 173 -5.38 3.83 -0.07
N LEU A 174 -5.42 2.65 -0.68
CA LEU A 174 -4.88 1.40 -0.14
C LEU A 174 -4.43 0.45 -1.26
N PRO A 175 -3.45 -0.44 -0.97
CA PRO A 175 -3.12 -1.51 -1.91
C PRO A 175 -4.30 -2.46 -2.09
N ASN A 176 -4.75 -2.67 -3.33
CA ASN A 176 -5.81 -3.65 -3.63
C ASN A 176 -5.28 -4.92 -4.29
N LEU A 177 -4.01 -4.91 -4.73
CA LEU A 177 -3.31 -6.10 -5.20
C LEU A 177 -1.83 -6.02 -4.79
N VAL A 178 -1.31 -7.11 -4.26
CA VAL A 178 0.10 -7.23 -3.85
C VAL A 178 0.66 -8.56 -4.32
N CYS A 179 1.72 -8.52 -5.14
CA CYS A 179 2.45 -9.69 -5.62
C CYS A 179 3.87 -9.67 -5.06
N ILE A 180 4.29 -10.77 -4.43
CA ILE A 180 5.60 -10.89 -3.79
C ILE A 180 6.46 -11.87 -4.57
N GLY A 181 7.55 -11.39 -5.15
CA GLY A 181 8.50 -12.16 -5.95
C GLY A 181 9.95 -11.95 -5.57
N GLU A 182 10.85 -12.61 -6.30
CA GLU A 182 12.29 -12.37 -6.18
C GLU A 182 12.63 -10.96 -6.71
N ALA A 183 13.62 -10.31 -6.10
CA ALA A 183 14.00 -8.94 -6.47
C ALA A 183 14.53 -8.79 -7.91
N LYS A 184 14.93 -9.89 -8.55
CA LYS A 184 15.34 -9.91 -9.97
C LYS A 184 14.18 -9.85 -10.97
N THR A 185 12.94 -10.08 -10.52
CA THR A 185 11.76 -10.03 -11.39
C THR A 185 11.57 -8.61 -11.92
N SER A 186 11.42 -8.46 -13.25
CA SER A 186 11.15 -7.16 -13.86
C SER A 186 9.78 -6.61 -13.41
N ASP A 187 9.63 -5.29 -13.40
CA ASP A 187 8.37 -4.65 -12.97
C ASP A 187 7.22 -5.03 -13.89
N SER A 188 7.44 -5.10 -15.20
CA SER A 188 6.44 -5.51 -16.19
C SER A 188 5.87 -6.92 -15.94
N LYS A 189 6.69 -7.86 -15.45
CA LYS A 189 6.25 -9.23 -15.15
C LYS A 189 5.46 -9.38 -13.85
N GLY A 190 5.52 -8.40 -12.96
CA GLY A 190 4.84 -8.47 -11.66
C GLY A 190 3.32 -8.54 -11.75
N PHE A 191 2.72 -8.11 -12.87
CA PHE A 191 1.28 -7.99 -13.07
C PHE A 191 0.76 -8.56 -14.39
N GLU A 192 1.45 -9.52 -14.98
CA GLU A 192 1.14 -10.08 -16.33
C GLU A 192 -0.30 -10.58 -16.52
N GLN A 193 -0.99 -10.97 -15.45
CA GLN A 193 -2.32 -11.58 -15.52
C GLN A 193 -3.48 -10.67 -15.07
N VAL A 194 -3.22 -9.38 -14.86
CA VAL A 194 -4.26 -8.48 -14.33
C VAL A 194 -5.09 -7.91 -15.47
N VAL A 195 -6.38 -8.24 -15.47
CA VAL A 195 -7.38 -7.68 -16.39
C VAL A 195 -8.07 -6.49 -15.72
N PHE A 196 -8.20 -5.38 -16.44
CA PHE A 196 -8.85 -4.17 -15.97
C PHE A 196 -10.24 -4.01 -16.58
N SER A 197 -11.13 -3.36 -15.86
CA SER A 197 -12.39 -2.88 -16.41
C SER A 197 -12.12 -1.80 -17.47
N LYS A 198 -12.99 -1.71 -18.47
CA LYS A 198 -12.94 -0.64 -19.47
C LYS A 198 -12.98 0.74 -18.78
N GLY A 199 -12.19 1.68 -19.27
CA GLY A 199 -12.10 3.04 -18.73
C GLY A 199 -11.15 3.19 -17.55
N THR A 200 -10.53 2.11 -17.05
CA THR A 200 -9.56 2.22 -15.95
C THR A 200 -8.33 3.03 -16.36
N ILE A 201 -7.95 3.98 -15.52
CA ILE A 201 -6.73 4.78 -15.63
C ILE A 201 -5.62 4.08 -14.84
N ILE A 202 -4.51 3.78 -15.51
CA ILE A 202 -3.38 3.05 -14.94
C ILE A 202 -2.16 3.97 -14.93
N ILE A 203 -1.68 4.32 -13.74
CA ILE A 203 -0.51 5.19 -13.54
C ILE A 203 0.69 4.32 -13.16
N GLU A 204 1.77 4.43 -13.90
CA GLU A 204 2.98 3.61 -13.68
C GLU A 204 4.26 4.42 -13.90
N ASP A 205 5.37 3.96 -13.31
CA ASP A 205 6.69 4.50 -13.60
C ASP A 205 7.27 3.90 -14.90
N LYS A 206 8.31 4.55 -15.46
CA LYS A 206 9.05 4.09 -16.65
C LYS A 206 9.61 2.67 -16.54
N GLY A 207 9.70 2.11 -15.32
CA GLY A 207 10.11 0.72 -15.08
C GLY A 207 9.13 -0.31 -15.65
N TYR A 208 7.85 0.07 -15.81
CA TYR A 208 6.78 -0.77 -16.37
C TYR A 208 6.63 -0.62 -17.90
N TRP A 209 7.53 0.09 -18.54
CA TRP A 209 7.48 0.38 -19.98
C TRP A 209 7.57 -0.87 -20.83
N ASP A 210 6.49 -1.15 -21.56
CA ASP A 210 6.40 -2.22 -22.54
C ASP A 210 5.35 -1.86 -23.60
N PHE A 211 5.75 -1.75 -24.86
CA PHE A 211 4.89 -1.37 -25.97
C PHE A 211 3.74 -2.35 -26.20
N SER A 212 3.98 -3.66 -25.99
CA SER A 212 2.92 -4.68 -26.15
C SER A 212 1.84 -4.53 -25.09
N VAL A 213 2.25 -4.22 -23.84
CA VAL A 213 1.34 -3.95 -22.74
C VAL A 213 0.55 -2.66 -22.98
N MET A 214 1.19 -1.60 -23.47
CA MET A 214 0.52 -0.33 -23.81
C MET A 214 -0.55 -0.55 -24.89
N ASN A 215 -0.20 -1.24 -25.99
CA ASN A 215 -1.14 -1.55 -27.05
C ASN A 215 -2.32 -2.42 -26.55
N ALA A 216 -2.05 -3.41 -25.70
CA ALA A 216 -3.09 -4.23 -25.10
C ALA A 216 -4.06 -3.39 -24.26
N ARG A 217 -3.58 -2.38 -23.53
CA ARG A 217 -4.41 -1.45 -22.75
C ARG A 217 -5.29 -0.58 -23.64
N ILE A 218 -4.72 -0.02 -24.72
CA ILE A 218 -5.48 0.76 -25.70
C ILE A 218 -6.62 -0.10 -26.28
N LYS A 219 -6.31 -1.32 -26.73
CA LYS A 219 -7.32 -2.26 -27.25
C LYS A 219 -8.39 -2.68 -26.24
N ALA A 220 -8.05 -2.68 -24.94
CA ALA A 220 -8.98 -2.92 -23.84
C ALA A 220 -9.74 -1.68 -23.40
N PHE A 221 -9.58 -0.54 -24.09
CA PHE A 221 -10.17 0.76 -23.75
C PHE A 221 -9.77 1.26 -22.36
N ASN A 222 -8.54 1.01 -21.95
CA ASN A 222 -7.95 1.55 -20.74
C ASN A 222 -7.04 2.73 -21.07
N VAL A 223 -6.86 3.62 -20.10
CA VAL A 223 -5.94 4.74 -20.21
C VAL A 223 -4.68 4.45 -19.40
N PHE A 224 -3.52 4.73 -19.95
CA PHE A 224 -2.27 4.70 -19.21
C PHE A 224 -1.69 6.11 -19.08
N VAL A 225 -1.01 6.37 -17.95
CA VAL A 225 -0.21 7.57 -17.69
C VAL A 225 1.14 7.11 -17.16
N THR A 226 2.22 7.40 -17.90
CA THR A 226 3.57 6.96 -17.54
C THR A 226 4.64 7.94 -18.01
N ARG A 227 5.87 7.82 -17.47
CA ARG A 227 7.01 8.59 -17.96
C ARG A 227 7.56 7.97 -19.23
N ILE A 228 7.98 8.81 -20.17
CA ILE A 228 8.72 8.37 -21.36
C ILE A 228 10.13 7.90 -20.94
N LYS A 229 10.67 6.90 -21.64
CA LYS A 229 12.08 6.53 -21.51
C LYS A 229 12.93 7.43 -22.38
N GLU A 230 14.08 7.87 -21.88
CA GLU A 230 15.03 8.76 -22.56
C GLU A 230 15.50 8.23 -23.94
N SER A 231 15.53 6.90 -24.11
CA SER A 231 15.91 6.25 -25.36
C SER A 231 14.75 6.09 -26.37
N THR A 232 13.57 6.63 -26.08
CA THR A 232 12.40 6.47 -26.95
C THR A 232 12.48 7.40 -28.14
N VAL A 233 12.27 6.84 -29.35
CA VAL A 233 12.26 7.60 -30.60
C VAL A 233 10.81 7.81 -31.03
N TYR A 234 10.46 9.08 -31.25
CA TYR A 234 9.12 9.51 -31.67
C TYR A 234 9.22 10.71 -32.62
N GLU A 235 8.17 10.99 -33.34
CA GLU A 235 7.94 12.22 -34.10
C GLU A 235 6.83 13.04 -33.42
N VAL A 236 6.95 14.35 -33.48
CA VAL A 236 5.88 15.27 -33.07
C VAL A 236 4.91 15.42 -34.25
N ILE A 237 3.63 15.15 -34.00
CA ILE A 237 2.56 15.25 -34.99
C ILE A 237 1.94 16.63 -34.94
N GLU A 238 1.77 17.17 -33.72
CA GLU A 238 1.10 18.46 -33.49
C GLU A 238 1.56 19.03 -32.13
N GLU A 239 1.90 20.30 -32.11
CA GLU A 239 2.08 21.06 -30.87
C GLU A 239 0.73 21.65 -30.45
N LEU A 240 0.34 21.47 -29.19
CA LEU A 240 -0.91 21.96 -28.66
C LEU A 240 -0.70 23.27 -27.89
N ASP A 241 -1.60 24.21 -28.09
CA ASP A 241 -1.57 25.47 -27.37
C ASP A 241 -1.81 25.24 -25.87
N LEU A 242 -1.03 25.90 -25.03
CA LEU A 242 -1.29 25.99 -23.60
C LEU A 242 -2.25 27.17 -23.35
N PRO A 243 -3.49 26.93 -22.91
CA PRO A 243 -4.45 28.01 -22.66
C PRO A 243 -3.97 28.96 -21.56
N ASP A 244 -4.33 30.22 -21.64
CA ASP A 244 -4.10 31.22 -20.60
C ASP A 244 -4.68 30.72 -19.25
N GLY A 245 -3.86 30.70 -18.19
CA GLY A 245 -4.24 30.22 -16.87
C GLY A 245 -4.06 28.71 -16.67
N GLU A 246 -3.45 27.98 -17.61
CA GLU A 246 -2.92 26.66 -17.39
C GLU A 246 -1.77 26.73 -16.35
N ASP A 247 -1.42 25.58 -15.74
CA ASP A 247 -0.35 25.49 -14.75
C ASP A 247 0.98 25.94 -15.37
N GLU A 248 1.60 27.00 -14.85
CA GLU A 248 2.86 27.57 -15.32
C GLU A 248 4.05 26.57 -15.30
N HIS A 249 3.88 25.45 -14.62
CA HIS A 249 4.85 24.36 -14.61
C HIS A 249 4.77 23.46 -15.86
N ILE A 250 3.75 23.60 -16.70
CA ILE A 250 3.63 22.85 -17.94
C ILE A 250 4.41 23.59 -19.03
N LEU A 251 5.45 22.95 -19.53
CA LEU A 251 6.38 23.53 -20.50
C LEU A 251 6.02 23.17 -21.94
N ILE A 252 5.53 21.95 -22.18
CA ILE A 252 5.21 21.42 -23.51
C ILE A 252 3.96 20.56 -23.41
N ASP A 253 3.12 20.67 -24.42
CA ASP A 253 1.96 19.81 -24.67
C ASP A 253 1.90 19.49 -26.15
N GLU A 254 2.01 18.21 -26.51
CA GLU A 254 2.11 17.81 -27.92
C GLU A 254 1.53 16.41 -28.19
N LEU A 255 1.10 16.17 -29.41
CA LEU A 255 0.75 14.86 -29.92
C LEU A 255 1.99 14.24 -30.59
N ILE A 256 2.29 12.99 -30.21
CA ILE A 256 3.45 12.26 -30.71
C ILE A 256 3.06 10.90 -31.28
N ARG A 257 3.93 10.34 -32.11
CA ARG A 257 3.88 8.97 -32.62
C ARG A 257 5.24 8.32 -32.49
N PHE A 258 5.26 7.07 -32.01
CA PHE A 258 6.50 6.32 -31.93
C PHE A 258 6.96 5.83 -33.31
N THR A 259 8.26 5.95 -33.60
CA THR A 259 8.83 5.60 -34.91
C THR A 259 9.83 4.43 -34.86
N SER A 260 10.05 3.86 -33.68
CA SER A 260 11.00 2.76 -33.52
C SER A 260 10.49 1.42 -34.07
N ALA A 261 11.39 0.57 -34.54
CA ALA A 261 11.06 -0.78 -35.01
C ALA A 261 10.41 -1.66 -33.92
N THR A 262 10.73 -1.43 -32.66
CA THR A 262 10.09 -2.11 -31.51
C THR A 262 8.65 -1.65 -31.28
N ALA A 263 8.36 -0.38 -31.49
CA ALA A 263 6.99 0.14 -31.45
C ALA A 263 6.17 -0.43 -32.62
N ALA A 264 6.74 -0.49 -33.83
CA ALA A 264 6.07 -1.06 -34.99
C ALA A 264 5.71 -2.56 -34.80
N LYS A 265 6.62 -3.36 -34.24
CA LYS A 265 6.33 -4.77 -33.92
C LYS A 265 5.13 -4.97 -32.98
N SER A 266 4.88 -4.03 -32.10
CA SER A 266 3.76 -4.06 -31.15
C SER A 266 2.53 -3.30 -31.63
N GLY A 267 2.61 -2.60 -32.78
CA GLY A 267 1.53 -1.79 -33.35
C GLY A 267 1.37 -0.41 -32.68
N MET A 268 2.31 0.01 -31.83
CA MET A 268 2.30 1.32 -31.17
C MET A 268 2.73 2.47 -32.10
N ASP A 269 3.30 2.17 -33.24
CA ASP A 269 3.63 3.11 -34.32
C ASP A 269 2.40 3.72 -35.03
N LYS A 270 1.23 3.11 -34.82
CA LYS A 270 -0.05 3.55 -35.36
C LYS A 270 -0.86 4.42 -34.41
N GLU A 271 -0.49 4.43 -33.15
CA GLU A 271 -1.21 5.12 -32.11
C GLU A 271 -0.67 6.55 -31.94
N ILE A 272 -1.58 7.50 -31.81
CA ILE A 272 -1.27 8.89 -31.45
C ILE A 272 -1.36 8.99 -29.92
N LEU A 273 -0.29 9.47 -29.32
CA LEU A 273 -0.18 9.66 -27.88
C LEU A 273 0.01 11.14 -27.57
N ARG A 274 -0.37 11.55 -26.36
CA ARG A 274 -0.11 12.90 -25.86
C ARG A 274 1.10 12.87 -24.95
N ARG A 275 2.03 13.81 -25.17
CA ARG A 275 3.21 14.04 -24.35
C ARG A 275 3.09 15.38 -23.67
N VAL A 276 3.22 15.40 -22.36
CA VAL A 276 3.23 16.62 -21.53
C VAL A 276 4.55 16.70 -20.80
N VAL A 277 5.24 17.83 -20.89
CA VAL A 277 6.47 18.11 -20.14
C VAL A 277 6.18 19.03 -19.00
N VAL A 278 6.49 18.59 -17.79
CA VAL A 278 6.20 19.32 -16.56
C VAL A 278 7.51 19.64 -15.85
N TYR A 279 7.69 20.88 -15.41
CA TYR A 279 8.81 21.28 -14.58
C TYR A 279 8.56 20.90 -13.10
N ASN A 280 9.51 20.22 -12.52
CA ASN A 280 9.50 19.85 -11.10
C ASN A 280 10.44 20.80 -10.36
N GLU A 281 9.89 21.80 -9.68
CA GLU A 281 10.64 22.80 -8.93
C GLU A 281 11.50 22.19 -7.81
N VAL A 282 10.98 21.16 -7.12
CA VAL A 282 11.64 20.53 -5.97
C VAL A 282 12.96 19.87 -6.38
N GLU A 283 12.95 19.19 -7.53
CA GLU A 283 14.12 18.45 -8.04
C GLU A 283 14.90 19.26 -9.08
N ASN A 284 14.40 20.45 -9.49
CA ASN A 284 14.93 21.28 -10.56
C ASN A 284 15.16 20.46 -11.85
N THR A 285 14.15 19.67 -12.23
CA THR A 285 14.18 18.77 -13.37
C THR A 285 12.87 18.81 -14.14
N THR A 286 12.86 18.30 -15.37
CA THR A 286 11.64 18.09 -16.13
C THR A 286 11.18 16.65 -16.06
N ILE A 287 9.87 16.44 -16.05
CA ILE A 287 9.21 15.15 -16.11
C ILE A 287 8.42 15.09 -17.41
N GLU A 288 8.70 14.12 -18.23
CA GLU A 288 8.01 13.89 -19.50
C GLU A 288 6.99 12.76 -19.31
N VAL A 289 5.72 13.08 -19.37
CA VAL A 289 4.59 12.17 -19.16
C VAL A 289 3.91 11.89 -20.48
N ILE A 290 3.56 10.64 -20.75
CA ILE A 290 2.76 10.25 -21.91
C ILE A 290 1.48 9.54 -21.50
N THR A 291 0.46 9.66 -22.35
CA THR A 291 -0.82 9.00 -22.21
C THR A 291 -1.46 8.74 -23.59
N ASN A 292 -2.34 7.75 -23.67
CA ASN A 292 -3.20 7.54 -24.84
C ASN A 292 -4.51 8.37 -24.78
N ASN A 293 -4.69 9.21 -23.76
CA ASN A 293 -5.81 10.14 -23.72
C ASN A 293 -5.38 11.50 -24.28
N THR A 294 -5.97 11.89 -25.41
CA THR A 294 -5.67 13.13 -26.10
C THR A 294 -6.65 14.27 -25.78
N GLN A 295 -7.67 14.02 -24.94
CA GLN A 295 -8.77 14.95 -24.68
C GLN A 295 -8.63 15.71 -23.36
N TRP A 296 -7.93 15.14 -22.37
CA TRP A 296 -7.75 15.79 -21.06
C TRP A 296 -6.91 17.07 -21.18
N LYS A 297 -7.02 17.94 -20.19
CA LYS A 297 -6.09 19.06 -20.04
C LYS A 297 -4.69 18.56 -19.68
N ALA A 298 -3.65 19.30 -20.07
CA ALA A 298 -2.27 18.99 -19.71
C ALA A 298 -2.08 18.97 -18.18
N SER A 299 -2.72 19.92 -17.47
CA SER A 299 -2.74 19.96 -15.99
C SER A 299 -3.38 18.73 -15.36
N THR A 300 -4.40 18.14 -15.99
CA THR A 300 -4.99 16.86 -15.55
C THR A 300 -3.99 15.71 -15.65
N ILE A 301 -3.26 15.61 -16.77
CA ILE A 301 -2.25 14.57 -16.99
C ILE A 301 -1.10 14.72 -15.98
N ALA A 302 -0.63 15.94 -15.76
CA ALA A 302 0.39 16.26 -14.76
C ALA A 302 -0.06 15.87 -13.34
N ALA A 303 -1.29 16.29 -12.95
CA ALA A 303 -1.87 15.98 -11.65
C ALA A 303 -2.05 14.47 -11.43
N LEU A 304 -2.49 13.72 -12.44
CA LEU A 304 -2.59 12.25 -12.38
C LEU A 304 -1.23 11.61 -12.15
N TYR A 305 -0.20 12.01 -12.91
CA TYR A 305 1.12 11.44 -12.72
C TYR A 305 1.71 11.77 -11.34
N LYS A 306 1.45 12.96 -10.81
CA LYS A 306 1.85 13.36 -9.45
C LYS A 306 1.30 12.40 -8.38
N ARG A 307 0.12 11.80 -8.59
CA ARG A 307 -0.47 10.81 -7.65
C ARG A 307 0.38 9.55 -7.50
N ARG A 308 1.29 9.25 -8.42
CA ARG A 308 2.22 8.13 -8.29
C ARG A 308 3.02 8.16 -6.98
N TRP A 309 3.28 9.36 -6.43
CA TRP A 309 3.98 9.51 -5.15
C TRP A 309 3.20 8.96 -3.94
N ASP A 310 1.90 8.74 -4.06
CA ASP A 310 1.09 8.18 -2.97
C ASP A 310 1.49 6.74 -2.65
N ILE A 311 1.80 5.94 -3.66
CA ILE A 311 2.28 4.56 -3.45
C ILE A 311 3.71 4.53 -2.87
N GLU A 312 4.58 5.48 -3.23
CA GLU A 312 5.92 5.60 -2.62
C GLU A 312 5.80 5.99 -1.14
N THR A 313 4.90 6.93 -0.84
CA THR A 313 4.58 7.32 0.54
C THR A 313 4.07 6.12 1.34
N PHE A 314 3.19 5.30 0.77
CA PHE A 314 2.75 4.05 1.38
C PHE A 314 3.92 3.11 1.67
N PHE A 315 4.83 2.88 0.72
CA PHE A 315 6.01 2.03 0.95
C PHE A 315 6.91 2.57 2.07
N LYS A 316 7.08 3.88 2.13
CA LYS A 316 7.83 4.53 3.21
C LYS A 316 7.15 4.28 4.56
N LEU A 317 5.85 4.50 4.66
CA LEU A 317 5.07 4.28 5.89
C LEU A 317 5.08 2.81 6.32
N LEU A 318 4.92 1.88 5.39
CA LEU A 318 4.97 0.45 5.66
C LEU A 318 6.33 0.04 6.25
N LYS A 319 7.42 0.49 5.61
CA LYS A 319 8.80 0.20 6.04
C LYS A 319 9.20 0.86 7.36
N GLN A 320 8.63 2.01 7.68
CA GLN A 320 8.95 2.75 8.91
C GLN A 320 8.14 2.28 10.11
N ASN A 321 6.88 1.96 9.92
CA ASN A 321 5.96 1.72 11.01
C ASN A 321 5.70 0.26 11.32
N LEU A 322 5.95 -0.64 10.35
CA LEU A 322 5.73 -2.08 10.47
C LEU A 322 7.02 -2.86 10.19
N ASN A 323 7.11 -4.08 10.76
CA ASN A 323 8.31 -4.90 10.64
C ASN A 323 8.36 -5.64 9.29
N VAL A 324 8.60 -4.90 8.20
CA VAL A 324 8.80 -5.48 6.86
C VAL A 324 10.26 -5.41 6.39
N LYS A 325 11.15 -4.78 7.18
CA LYS A 325 12.61 -4.79 6.93
C LYS A 325 13.32 -5.89 7.70
N THR A 326 12.78 -6.30 8.85
CA THR A 326 13.32 -7.36 9.70
C THR A 326 12.33 -8.50 9.74
N PHE A 327 12.72 -9.62 9.14
CA PHE A 327 11.87 -10.80 9.12
C PHE A 327 12.20 -11.73 10.27
N ILE A 328 11.17 -12.17 11.00
CA ILE A 328 11.26 -13.10 12.13
C ILE A 328 11.31 -14.56 11.70
N GLY A 329 11.17 -14.84 10.41
CA GLY A 329 11.31 -16.14 9.78
C GLY A 329 11.99 -16.04 8.43
N THR A 330 12.81 -17.05 8.07
CA THR A 330 13.66 -17.00 6.86
C THR A 330 13.09 -17.74 5.65
N SER A 331 12.09 -18.60 5.82
CA SER A 331 11.47 -19.29 4.68
C SER A 331 10.62 -18.35 3.82
N PRO A 332 10.46 -18.64 2.51
CA PRO A 332 9.58 -17.84 1.62
C PRO A 332 8.17 -17.66 2.19
N ASN A 333 7.62 -18.73 2.76
CA ASN A 333 6.29 -18.73 3.34
C ASN A 333 6.19 -17.84 4.59
N ALA A 334 7.20 -17.87 5.46
CA ALA A 334 7.25 -17.01 6.65
C ALA A 334 7.31 -15.53 6.28
N VAL A 335 8.17 -15.18 5.31
CA VAL A 335 8.32 -13.81 4.81
C VAL A 335 7.02 -13.29 4.21
N LYS A 336 6.38 -14.07 3.32
CA LYS A 336 5.10 -13.70 2.71
C LYS A 336 3.99 -13.56 3.75
N SER A 337 3.91 -14.48 4.72
CA SER A 337 2.96 -14.39 5.83
C SER A 337 3.14 -13.11 6.64
N GLN A 338 4.38 -12.74 6.96
CA GLN A 338 4.68 -11.52 7.71
C GLN A 338 4.30 -10.27 6.92
N ILE A 339 4.53 -10.22 5.61
CA ILE A 339 4.15 -9.10 4.75
C ILE A 339 2.61 -8.94 4.71
N PHE A 340 1.86 -10.02 4.47
CA PHE A 340 0.40 -9.92 4.44
C PHE A 340 -0.20 -9.55 5.80
N VAL A 341 0.37 -10.05 6.89
CA VAL A 341 -0.06 -9.61 8.24
C VAL A 341 0.30 -8.14 8.51
N ALA A 342 1.43 -7.65 7.99
CA ALA A 342 1.75 -6.23 8.05
C ALA A 342 0.75 -5.37 7.24
N LEU A 343 0.32 -5.84 6.08
CA LEU A 343 -0.74 -5.18 5.29
C LEU A 343 -2.09 -5.18 6.01
N ILE A 344 -2.44 -6.28 6.68
CA ILE A 344 -3.65 -6.35 7.54
C ILE A 344 -3.52 -5.33 8.68
N ALA A 345 -2.38 -5.26 9.37
CA ALA A 345 -2.14 -4.29 10.42
C ALA A 345 -2.27 -2.84 9.91
N TYR A 346 -1.67 -2.55 8.73
CA TYR A 346 -1.79 -1.25 8.07
C TYR A 346 -3.25 -0.88 7.78
N LEU A 347 -4.01 -1.81 7.19
CA LEU A 347 -5.44 -1.63 6.90
C LEU A 347 -6.25 -1.33 8.16
N LEU A 348 -6.06 -2.09 9.23
CA LEU A 348 -6.77 -1.89 10.50
C LEU A 348 -6.43 -0.53 11.13
N LEU A 349 -5.16 -0.13 11.09
CA LEU A 349 -4.71 1.17 11.60
C LEU A 349 -5.28 2.33 10.76
N GLU A 350 -5.33 2.19 9.43
CA GLU A 350 -5.96 3.19 8.55
C GLU A 350 -7.46 3.31 8.77
N LEU A 351 -8.18 2.20 8.94
CA LEU A 351 -9.60 2.22 9.29
C LEU A 351 -9.85 3.02 10.57
N MET A 352 -9.04 2.81 11.60
CA MET A 352 -9.16 3.53 12.87
C MET A 352 -8.80 5.01 12.72
N ARG A 353 -7.74 5.33 11.97
CA ARG A 353 -7.30 6.71 11.72
C ARG A 353 -8.35 7.52 10.97
N ARG A 354 -9.03 6.89 9.99
CA ARG A 354 -10.06 7.54 9.16
C ARG A 354 -11.41 7.63 9.84
N ALA A 355 -11.74 6.73 10.76
CA ALA A 355 -13.08 6.60 11.36
C ALA A 355 -13.58 7.83 12.14
N LYS A 356 -12.71 8.82 12.44
CA LYS A 356 -13.09 10.07 13.09
C LYS A 356 -12.55 11.27 12.29
N ALA A 357 -13.44 11.89 11.56
CA ALA A 357 -13.23 12.94 10.54
C ALA A 357 -12.64 14.29 11.03
N LEU A 358 -12.07 14.40 12.22
CA LEU A 358 -11.60 15.64 12.80
C LEU A 358 -10.06 15.67 12.86
N GLY A 359 -9.43 16.18 11.78
CA GLY A 359 -7.99 16.37 11.70
C GLY A 359 -7.24 15.03 11.68
N LYS A 360 -7.06 14.43 10.50
CA LYS A 360 -6.36 13.15 10.35
C LYS A 360 -4.89 13.33 10.78
N PRO A 361 -4.42 12.76 11.91
CA PRO A 361 -3.00 12.82 12.25
C PRO A 361 -2.18 12.08 11.18
N ALA A 362 -0.92 12.47 11.00
CA ALA A 362 0.01 11.72 10.18
C ALA A 362 0.04 10.25 10.64
N PHE A 363 0.10 9.32 9.69
CA PHE A 363 -0.01 7.88 10.00
C PHE A 363 1.02 7.43 11.05
N SER A 364 2.29 7.83 10.88
CA SER A 364 3.35 7.46 11.82
C SER A 364 3.07 7.93 13.25
N ASN A 365 2.64 9.18 13.42
CA ASN A 365 2.29 9.73 14.74
C ASN A 365 1.09 9.00 15.37
N PHE A 366 0.11 8.61 14.56
CA PHE A 366 -1.03 7.82 15.02
C PHE A 366 -0.58 6.44 15.51
N VAL A 367 0.22 5.75 14.70
CA VAL A 367 0.70 4.40 15.02
C VAL A 367 1.57 4.38 16.28
N GLU A 368 2.47 5.35 16.45
CA GLU A 368 3.31 5.44 17.66
C GLU A 368 2.48 5.60 18.93
N LYS A 369 1.47 6.46 18.90
CA LYS A 369 0.60 6.68 20.06
C LYS A 369 -0.27 5.46 20.35
N ILE A 370 -0.80 4.79 19.31
CA ILE A 370 -1.51 3.51 19.48
C ILE A 370 -0.56 2.48 20.10
N ARG A 371 0.68 2.39 19.64
CA ARG A 371 1.69 1.44 20.13
C ARG A 371 1.95 1.57 21.63
N ILE A 372 2.07 2.79 22.13
CA ILE A 372 2.25 3.05 23.58
C ILE A 372 1.09 2.45 24.39
N CYS A 373 -0.10 2.41 23.84
CA CYS A 373 -1.31 1.99 24.55
C CYS A 373 -1.69 0.51 24.32
N LEU A 374 -0.97 -0.24 23.48
CA LEU A 374 -1.41 -1.56 22.98
C LEU A 374 -1.75 -2.57 24.08
N CYS A 375 -0.93 -2.64 25.12
CA CYS A 375 -1.09 -3.59 26.22
C CYS A 375 -1.98 -3.05 27.37
N TYR A 376 -2.41 -1.78 27.31
CA TYR A 376 -3.26 -1.19 28.33
C TYR A 376 -4.73 -1.57 28.12
N TYR A 377 -5.45 -1.69 29.22
CA TYR A 377 -6.89 -1.96 29.28
C TYR A 377 -7.69 -0.66 29.20
N LEU A 378 -7.46 0.08 28.13
CA LEU A 378 -8.16 1.33 27.79
C LEU A 378 -9.14 1.06 26.65
N THR A 379 -10.25 1.78 26.60
CA THR A 379 -11.11 1.68 25.40
C THR A 379 -10.41 2.33 24.21
N LEU A 380 -10.48 1.69 23.06
CA LEU A 380 -9.88 2.23 21.83
C LEU A 380 -10.44 3.62 21.48
N ASP A 381 -11.73 3.85 21.76
CA ASP A 381 -12.37 5.17 21.60
C ASP A 381 -11.71 6.25 22.49
N TYR A 382 -11.39 5.93 23.73
CA TYR A 382 -10.66 6.84 24.63
C TYR A 382 -9.27 7.15 24.09
N VAL A 383 -8.52 6.13 23.68
CA VAL A 383 -7.16 6.29 23.12
C VAL A 383 -7.19 7.20 21.88
N ILE A 384 -8.10 6.94 20.94
CA ILE A 384 -8.23 7.73 19.72
C ILE A 384 -8.61 9.18 20.03
N LYS A 385 -9.53 9.41 20.97
CA LYS A 385 -9.90 10.77 21.41
C LYS A 385 -8.72 11.53 22.02
N ARG A 386 -7.84 10.84 22.74
CA ARG A 386 -6.63 11.44 23.33
C ARG A 386 -5.57 11.79 22.29
N ILE A 387 -5.46 11.02 21.21
CA ILE A 387 -4.54 11.30 20.11
C ILE A 387 -4.96 12.57 19.32
N GLN A 388 -6.25 12.80 19.15
CA GLN A 388 -6.82 13.89 18.35
C GLN A 388 -6.54 15.33 18.85
N PRO A 389 -6.58 15.67 20.14
CA PRO A 389 -6.33 17.04 20.60
C PRO A 389 -4.94 17.56 20.27
N TYR A 390 -3.95 16.69 20.22
CA TYR A 390 -2.59 17.05 19.83
C TYR A 390 -2.51 17.48 18.35
N ALA A 391 -3.21 16.79 17.47
CA ALA A 391 -3.33 17.17 16.07
C ALA A 391 -4.00 18.54 15.90
N ARG A 392 -5.05 18.82 16.69
CA ARG A 392 -5.72 20.15 16.70
C ARG A 392 -4.81 21.28 17.20
N LYS A 393 -3.97 21.01 18.21
CA LYS A 393 -3.05 22.01 18.75
C LYS A 393 -1.95 22.35 17.75
N ILE A 394 -1.40 21.35 17.08
CA ILE A 394 -0.39 21.54 16.00
C ILE A 394 -0.99 22.32 14.83
N LEU A 395 -2.21 21.99 14.38
CA LEU A 395 -2.89 22.71 13.30
C LEU A 395 -3.23 24.16 13.70
N LYS A 396 -3.64 24.42 14.96
CA LYS A 396 -3.84 25.79 15.46
C LYS A 396 -2.52 26.57 15.50
N THR A 397 -1.45 25.96 16.01
CA THR A 397 -0.13 26.60 16.07
C THR A 397 0.44 26.85 14.66
N GLN A 398 0.18 25.97 13.69
CA GLN A 398 0.55 26.19 12.29
C GLN A 398 -0.31 27.26 11.58
N SER A 399 -1.57 27.43 11.95
CA SER A 399 -2.43 28.49 11.43
C SER A 399 -2.18 29.86 12.08
N GLU A 400 -1.53 29.88 13.24
CA GLU A 400 -1.11 31.11 13.93
C GLU A 400 0.33 31.55 13.54
N ILE A 401 1.11 30.67 12.88
CA ILE A 401 2.35 31.04 12.22
C ILE A 401 1.98 31.58 10.83
N ASN A 402 1.95 32.88 10.73
CA ASN A 402 1.84 33.58 9.44
C ASN A 402 2.96 33.10 8.51
N PHE A 403 2.61 32.30 7.51
CA PHE A 403 3.53 31.87 6.46
C PHE A 403 3.69 32.98 5.40
N ASP A 404 4.40 34.06 5.76
CA ASP A 404 5.13 34.88 4.80
C ASP A 404 6.54 34.32 4.52
N ALA A 405 6.76 33.05 4.87
CA ALA A 405 7.96 32.30 4.54
C ALA A 405 7.52 31.02 3.81
N GLU A 406 7.91 30.91 2.55
CA GLU A 406 7.72 29.74 1.70
C GLU A 406 8.09 28.42 2.43
N PRO A 407 7.31 27.36 2.28
CA PRO A 407 7.63 26.08 2.93
C PRO A 407 8.85 25.46 2.26
N ARG A 408 9.98 25.48 2.93
CA ARG A 408 11.11 24.60 2.61
C ARG A 408 10.68 23.18 2.96
N LEU A 409 10.27 22.42 1.97
CA LEU A 409 10.08 20.98 2.06
C LEU A 409 11.44 20.31 1.84
N PHE A 410 12.00 19.74 2.91
CA PHE A 410 13.07 18.76 2.86
C PHE A 410 12.53 17.35 2.56
#